data_e1efdfb8444f806d5f55ba3f436fb084
#
_entry.id   e1efdfb8444f806d5f55ba3f436fb084
#
_cell.length_a   1.000
_cell.length_b   1.000
_cell.length_c   1.000
_cell.angle_alpha   90.00
_cell.angle_beta   90.00
_cell.angle_gamma   90.00
#
_symmetry.space_group_name_H-M   'P 1'
#
loop_
_entity.id
_entity.type
_entity.pdbx_description
1 polymer ?
#
loop_
_entity_poly.entity_id
_entity_poly.type
_entity_poly.pdbx_seq_one_letter_code
_entity_poly.pdbx_strand_id
1 'polypeptide(L)'
;MNLDQALLERRRLRRLWSAFLTDYQVCIGPTWANRPWPIDTDLDPDIGIQTLKESFIFISPGNCLGLPSVALPMEVHDGLPTGIQIYSELYREDLCLAVAEMIQDEVPSPTPIDPVS
;
A
#
# COMPACT_ATOMS: atom_id res chain seq x y z
N MET A 1 -9.52 14.44 -20.12
CA MET A 1 -9.64 12.96 -20.32
C MET A 1 -11.08 12.59 -20.03
N ASN A 2 -11.77 11.95 -20.96
CA ASN A 2 -13.13 11.44 -20.73
C ASN A 2 -13.08 10.03 -20.10
N LEU A 3 -14.24 9.49 -19.71
CA LEU A 3 -14.33 8.18 -19.02
C LEU A 3 -13.73 7.04 -19.87
N ASP A 4 -14.04 7.01 -21.17
CA ASP A 4 -13.55 5.95 -22.04
C ASP A 4 -12.03 5.94 -22.14
N GLN A 5 -11.42 7.12 -22.28
CA GLN A 5 -9.97 7.29 -22.27
C GLN A 5 -9.36 6.84 -20.95
N ALA A 6 -9.99 7.17 -19.82
CA ALA A 6 -9.53 6.75 -18.50
C ALA A 6 -9.58 5.22 -18.33
N LEU A 7 -10.65 4.57 -18.80
CA LEU A 7 -10.80 3.11 -18.76
C LEU A 7 -9.79 2.40 -19.68
N LEU A 8 -9.51 2.96 -20.86
CA LEU A 8 -8.49 2.42 -21.76
C LEU A 8 -7.10 2.51 -21.14
N GLU A 9 -6.77 3.65 -20.52
CA GLU A 9 -5.48 3.83 -19.85
C GLU A 9 -5.34 2.90 -18.64
N ARG A 10 -6.39 2.74 -17.83
CA ARG A 10 -6.40 1.76 -16.74
C ARG A 10 -6.14 0.34 -17.24
N ARG A 11 -6.75 -0.06 -18.37
CA ARG A 11 -6.49 -1.38 -18.97
C ARG A 11 -5.05 -1.51 -19.45
N ARG A 12 -4.47 -0.45 -20.02
CA ARG A 12 -3.06 -0.43 -20.44
C ARG A 12 -2.13 -0.61 -19.24
N LEU A 13 -2.36 0.13 -18.17
CA LEU A 13 -1.59 0.02 -16.93
C LEU A 13 -1.72 -1.35 -16.28
N ARG A 14 -2.91 -1.95 -16.25
CA ARG A 14 -3.11 -3.33 -15.76
C ARG A 14 -2.26 -4.33 -16.53
N ARG A 15 -2.19 -4.24 -17.86
CA ARG A 15 -1.33 -5.13 -18.67
C ARG A 15 0.15 -4.98 -18.34
N LEU A 16 0.61 -3.76 -18.06
CA LEU A 16 2.00 -3.52 -17.65
C LEU A 16 2.30 -4.14 -16.29
N TRP A 17 1.37 -4.00 -15.33
CA TRP A 17 1.50 -4.64 -14.03
C TRP A 17 1.47 -6.16 -14.13
N SER A 18 0.57 -6.73 -14.92
CA SER A 18 0.50 -8.17 -15.17
C SER A 18 1.81 -8.70 -15.75
N ALA A 19 2.40 -8.00 -16.73
CA ALA A 19 3.69 -8.35 -17.29
C ALA A 19 4.81 -8.30 -16.25
N PHE A 20 4.87 -7.24 -15.44
CA PHE A 20 5.84 -7.12 -14.34
C PHE A 20 5.69 -8.25 -13.30
N LEU A 21 4.45 -8.55 -12.90
CA LEU A 21 4.16 -9.60 -11.91
C LEU A 21 4.33 -11.03 -12.44
N THR A 22 4.57 -11.20 -13.74
CA THR A 22 5.01 -12.49 -14.31
C THR A 22 6.42 -12.83 -13.86
N ASP A 23 7.29 -11.83 -13.81
CA ASP A 23 8.69 -12.00 -13.38
C ASP A 23 8.85 -11.85 -11.86
N TYR A 24 8.03 -11.01 -11.25
CA TYR A 24 8.05 -10.70 -9.82
C TYR A 24 6.67 -11.00 -9.22
N GLN A 25 6.50 -12.16 -8.63
CA GLN A 25 5.18 -12.65 -8.17
C GLN A 25 4.47 -11.74 -7.20
N VAL A 26 5.21 -10.95 -6.41
CA VAL A 26 4.69 -9.94 -5.50
C VAL A 26 5.51 -8.65 -5.58
N CYS A 27 4.87 -7.55 -5.20
CA CYS A 27 5.52 -6.26 -5.04
C CYS A 27 5.29 -5.79 -3.60
N ILE A 28 6.37 -5.45 -2.90
CA ILE A 28 6.32 -5.00 -1.50
C ILE A 28 6.72 -3.52 -1.45
N GLY A 29 5.96 -2.74 -0.72
CA GLY A 29 6.24 -1.33 -0.49
C GLY A 29 5.69 -0.86 0.87
N PRO A 30 5.94 0.38 1.26
CA PRO A 30 5.35 0.91 2.48
C PRO A 30 3.83 1.03 2.35
N THR A 31 3.08 0.77 3.44
CA THR A 31 1.64 1.05 3.49
C THR A 31 1.39 2.55 3.32
N TRP A 32 2.30 3.38 3.83
CA TRP A 32 2.24 4.84 3.79
C TRP A 32 3.64 5.39 3.53
N ALA A 33 3.81 6.20 2.49
CA ALA A 33 5.14 6.64 2.05
C ALA A 33 5.79 7.67 2.97
N ASN A 34 5.01 8.35 3.78
CA ASN A 34 5.49 9.32 4.78
C ASN A 34 5.27 8.80 6.20
N ARG A 35 5.93 9.43 7.17
CA ARG A 35 5.56 9.25 8.58
C ARG A 35 4.15 9.78 8.82
N PRO A 36 3.43 9.27 9.84
CA PRO A 36 2.20 9.91 10.29
C PRO A 36 2.45 11.38 10.57
N TRP A 37 1.61 12.24 10.02
CA TRP A 37 1.72 13.69 10.19
C TRP A 37 0.79 14.19 11.32
N PRO A 38 0.96 15.44 11.80
CA PRO A 38 0.04 16.06 12.74
C PRO A 38 -1.39 16.12 12.19
N ILE A 39 -2.37 16.17 13.10
CA ILE A 39 -3.78 16.33 12.75
C ILE A 39 -3.96 17.55 11.84
N ASP A 40 -4.85 17.44 10.87
CA ASP A 40 -5.23 18.47 9.89
C ASP A 40 -4.12 18.92 8.92
N THR A 41 -2.97 18.24 8.86
CA THR A 41 -1.93 18.54 7.86
C THR A 41 -2.45 18.43 6.42
N ASP A 42 -3.34 17.49 6.16
CA ASP A 42 -3.98 17.28 4.85
C ASP A 42 -4.97 18.41 4.48
N LEU A 43 -5.44 19.17 5.45
CA LEU A 43 -6.33 20.32 5.26
C LEU A 43 -5.56 21.64 5.07
N ASP A 44 -4.24 21.63 5.26
CA ASP A 44 -3.40 22.81 5.09
C ASP A 44 -3.43 23.27 3.61
N PRO A 45 -3.82 24.53 3.31
CA PRO A 45 -3.98 25.02 1.95
C PRO A 45 -2.66 25.07 1.16
N ASP A 46 -1.52 25.15 1.82
CA ASP A 46 -0.22 25.31 1.17
C ASP A 46 0.46 23.96 0.91
N ILE A 47 0.36 23.03 1.85
CA ILE A 47 1.11 21.75 1.80
C ILE A 47 0.22 20.50 1.72
N GLY A 48 -1.06 20.58 2.11
CA GLY A 48 -1.93 19.42 2.29
C GLY A 48 -2.03 18.52 1.05
N ILE A 49 -2.31 19.10 -0.12
CA ILE A 49 -2.45 18.34 -1.37
C ILE A 49 -1.13 17.66 -1.76
N GLN A 50 0.00 18.34 -1.56
CA GLN A 50 1.31 17.76 -1.89
C GLN A 50 1.64 16.62 -0.92
N THR A 51 1.40 16.80 0.36
CA THR A 51 1.57 15.77 1.40
C THR A 51 0.74 14.53 1.10
N LEU A 52 -0.53 14.70 0.72
CA LEU A 52 -1.40 13.59 0.30
C LEU A 52 -0.83 12.83 -0.91
N LYS A 53 -0.42 13.55 -1.97
CA LYS A 53 0.13 12.93 -3.19
C LYS A 53 1.38 12.10 -2.90
N GLU A 54 2.28 12.61 -2.09
CA GLU A 54 3.50 11.92 -1.70
C GLU A 54 3.21 10.68 -0.86
N SER A 55 2.24 10.77 0.04
CA SER A 55 1.87 9.67 0.93
C SER A 55 1.17 8.52 0.22
N PHE A 56 0.36 8.83 -0.80
CA PHE A 56 -0.42 7.83 -1.54
C PHE A 56 0.34 7.14 -2.68
N ILE A 57 1.60 7.43 -2.89
CA ILE A 57 2.35 6.96 -4.06
C ILE A 57 2.34 5.43 -4.21
N PHE A 58 2.35 4.67 -3.11
CA PHE A 58 2.28 3.20 -3.13
C PHE A 58 0.86 2.65 -3.07
N ILE A 59 -0.10 3.41 -2.54
CA ILE A 59 -1.50 2.99 -2.43
C ILE A 59 -2.24 3.20 -3.75
N SER A 60 -1.97 4.30 -4.43
CA SER A 60 -2.70 4.71 -5.64
C SER A 60 -2.68 3.67 -6.76
N PRO A 61 -1.56 3.00 -7.08
CA PRO A 61 -1.55 1.95 -8.09
C PRO A 61 -2.48 0.78 -7.75
N GLY A 62 -2.44 0.29 -6.52
CA GLY A 62 -3.29 -0.81 -6.07
C GLY A 62 -4.77 -0.48 -6.18
N ASN A 63 -5.18 0.69 -5.70
CA ASN A 63 -6.57 1.16 -5.79
C ASN A 63 -7.01 1.39 -7.24
N CYS A 64 -6.18 2.05 -8.04
CA CYS A 64 -6.49 2.32 -9.45
C CYS A 64 -6.64 1.03 -10.26
N LEU A 65 -5.77 0.07 -10.04
CA LEU A 65 -5.73 -1.17 -10.81
C LEU A 65 -6.62 -2.27 -10.22
N GLY A 66 -7.03 -2.14 -8.96
CA GLY A 66 -7.81 -3.14 -8.24
C GLY A 66 -6.99 -4.39 -7.92
N LEU A 67 -5.73 -4.20 -7.52
CA LEU A 67 -4.85 -5.30 -7.16
C LEU A 67 -5.19 -5.83 -5.77
N PRO A 68 -5.10 -7.14 -5.54
CA PRO A 68 -5.17 -7.69 -4.18
C PRO A 68 -3.96 -7.22 -3.37
N SER A 69 -4.18 -6.96 -2.09
CA SER A 69 -3.10 -6.55 -1.21
C SER A 69 -3.33 -7.01 0.23
N VAL A 70 -2.21 -7.18 0.94
CA VAL A 70 -2.18 -7.37 2.39
C VAL A 70 -1.31 -6.29 3.01
N ALA A 71 -1.80 -5.65 4.05
CA ALA A 71 -1.03 -4.71 4.86
C ALA A 71 -0.58 -5.40 6.15
N LEU A 72 0.69 -5.28 6.48
CA LEU A 72 1.29 -5.82 7.69
C LEU A 72 1.86 -4.71 8.56
N PRO A 73 1.57 -4.70 9.85
CA PRO A 73 2.32 -3.89 10.80
C PRO A 73 3.75 -4.45 10.91
N MET A 74 4.75 -3.58 10.95
CA MET A 74 6.15 -3.97 11.05
C MET A 74 6.74 -3.64 12.41
N GLU A 75 7.07 -2.40 12.64
CA GLU A 75 7.73 -1.94 13.85
C GLU A 75 7.19 -0.58 14.30
N VAL A 76 7.58 -0.19 15.50
CA VAL A 76 7.36 1.17 16.01
C VAL A 76 8.68 1.93 15.91
N HIS A 77 8.70 2.99 15.11
CA HIS A 77 9.85 3.86 14.92
C HIS A 77 9.55 5.26 15.47
N ASP A 78 10.37 5.73 16.40
CA ASP A 78 10.15 7.00 17.13
C ASP A 78 8.74 7.11 17.77
N GLY A 79 8.22 6.01 18.30
CA GLY A 79 6.88 5.96 18.91
C GLY A 79 5.71 5.89 17.92
N LEU A 80 5.98 5.82 16.62
CA LEU A 80 4.97 5.76 15.57
C LEU A 80 5.00 4.40 14.88
N PRO A 81 3.82 3.77 14.63
CA PRO A 81 3.77 2.50 13.94
C PRO A 81 4.11 2.65 12.46
N THR A 82 4.81 1.65 11.94
CA THR A 82 5.11 1.51 10.51
C THR A 82 4.49 0.24 9.97
N GLY A 83 4.35 0.15 8.65
CA GLY A 83 3.80 -1.02 7.99
C GLY A 83 4.23 -1.13 6.54
N ILE A 84 4.09 -2.33 6.03
CA ILE A 84 4.30 -2.63 4.61
C ILE A 84 3.01 -3.08 3.97
N GLN A 85 2.96 -2.98 2.65
CA GLN A 85 1.89 -3.47 1.80
C GLN A 85 2.45 -4.39 0.73
N ILE A 86 1.80 -5.53 0.55
CA ILE A 86 2.17 -6.56 -0.42
C ILE A 86 1.08 -6.60 -1.48
N TYR A 87 1.47 -6.46 -2.74
CA TYR A 87 0.58 -6.59 -3.91
C TYR A 87 0.93 -7.83 -4.70
N SER A 88 -0.06 -8.44 -5.34
CA SER A 88 0.12 -9.51 -6.32
C SER A 88 -0.74 -9.28 -7.57
N GLU A 89 -0.70 -10.23 -8.51
CA GLU A 89 -1.58 -10.24 -9.68
C GLU A 89 -3.04 -10.42 -9.26
N LEU A 90 -3.96 -9.98 -10.10
CA LEU A 90 -5.41 -10.12 -9.89
C LEU A 90 -5.78 -11.57 -9.57
N TYR A 91 -6.63 -11.71 -8.57
CA TYR A 91 -7.11 -13.01 -8.08
C TYR A 91 -6.02 -13.91 -7.47
N ARG A 92 -4.89 -13.32 -7.08
CA ARG A 92 -3.79 -14.02 -6.42
C ARG A 92 -3.59 -13.53 -4.98
N GLU A 93 -4.70 -13.36 -4.26
CA GLU A 93 -4.72 -13.07 -2.82
C GLU A 93 -3.92 -14.12 -2.03
N ASP A 94 -3.90 -15.36 -2.52
CA ASP A 94 -3.12 -16.47 -1.98
C ASP A 94 -1.63 -16.14 -1.87
N LEU A 95 -1.05 -15.48 -2.87
CA LEU A 95 0.36 -15.07 -2.85
C LEU A 95 0.62 -13.96 -1.82
N CYS A 96 -0.28 -12.97 -1.74
CA CYS A 96 -0.16 -11.92 -0.74
C CYS A 96 -0.17 -12.50 0.67
N LEU A 97 -1.09 -13.43 0.96
CA LEU A 97 -1.22 -14.06 2.26
C LEU A 97 -0.02 -14.95 2.59
N ALA A 98 0.45 -15.77 1.63
CA ALA A 98 1.61 -16.63 1.85
C ALA A 98 2.88 -15.83 2.16
N VAL A 99 3.12 -14.73 1.44
CA VAL A 99 4.28 -13.87 1.72
C VAL A 99 4.10 -13.12 3.04
N ALA A 100 2.87 -12.70 3.37
CA ALA A 100 2.57 -12.08 4.65
C ALA A 100 2.87 -13.00 5.82
N GLU A 101 2.46 -14.28 5.74
CA GLU A 101 2.74 -15.31 6.74
C GLU A 101 4.25 -15.52 6.92
N MET A 102 4.99 -15.68 5.81
CA MET A 102 6.46 -15.80 5.86
C MET A 102 7.14 -14.62 6.56
N ILE A 103 6.67 -13.40 6.31
CA ILE A 103 7.24 -12.21 6.94
C ILE A 103 6.89 -12.17 8.44
N GLN A 104 5.66 -12.52 8.82
CA GLN A 104 5.23 -12.53 10.22
C GLN A 104 5.98 -13.59 11.06
N ASP A 105 6.34 -14.71 10.45
CA ASP A 105 7.11 -15.76 11.12
C ASP A 105 8.54 -15.29 11.47
N GLU A 106 9.12 -14.43 10.64
CA GLU A 106 10.49 -13.94 10.82
C GLU A 106 10.57 -12.59 11.57
N VAL A 107 9.54 -11.75 11.41
CA VAL A 107 9.49 -10.42 12.00
C VAL A 107 8.26 -10.30 12.90
N PRO A 108 8.44 -10.35 14.24
CA PRO A 108 7.33 -10.17 15.15
C PRO A 108 6.62 -8.83 14.94
N SER A 109 5.35 -8.89 14.58
CA SER A 109 4.53 -7.69 14.45
C SER A 109 4.10 -7.17 15.82
N PRO A 110 4.02 -5.84 16.02
CA PRO A 110 3.42 -5.30 17.23
C PRO A 110 1.97 -5.77 17.34
N THR A 111 1.63 -6.37 18.46
CA THR A 111 0.25 -6.77 18.76
C THR A 111 -0.60 -5.52 19.02
N PRO A 112 -1.92 -5.56 18.71
CA PRO A 112 -2.83 -4.51 19.12
C PRO A 112 -2.69 -4.25 20.63
N ILE A 113 -2.55 -2.99 20.99
CA ILE A 113 -2.50 -2.61 22.40
C ILE A 113 -3.92 -2.72 22.95
N ASP A 114 -4.10 -3.55 23.97
CA ASP A 114 -5.33 -3.56 24.72
C ASP A 114 -5.55 -2.17 25.32
N PRO A 115 -6.78 -1.61 25.26
CA PRO A 115 -7.03 -0.30 25.83
C PRO A 115 -6.68 -0.32 27.30
N VAL A 116 -5.73 0.49 27.70
CA VAL A 116 -5.42 0.73 29.11
C VAL A 116 -6.60 1.46 29.73
N SER A 117 -7.22 0.83 30.70
CA SER A 117 -8.31 1.38 31.51
C SER A 117 -7.82 2.48 32.44
#